data_6e916c50bfddf1e155e7213fcaae409e
#
_entry.id   6e916c50bfddf1e155e7213fcaae409e
#
_cell.length_a   1.000
_cell.length_b   1.000
_cell.length_c   1.000
_cell.angle_alpha   90.00
_cell.angle_beta   90.00
_cell.angle_gamma   90.00
#
_symmetry.space_group_name_H-M   'P 1'
#
loop_
_entity.id
_entity.type
_entity.pdbx_description
1 polymer ?
#
loop_
_entity_poly.entity_id
_entity_poly.type
_entity_poly.pdbx_seq_one_letter_code
_entity_poly.pdbx_strand_id
1 'polypeptide(L)' 'MANIEYYKNGYLFSIKGFIREIDTLNSILVLTNEDGNERMNINLIDIYSVE' A
#
# COMPACT_ATOMS: atom_id res chain seq x y z
N MET A 1 12.22 -3.48 1.32
CA MET A 1 10.86 -3.28 1.89
C MET A 1 10.48 -1.81 1.77
N ALA A 2 9.28 -1.54 1.33
CA ALA A 2 8.80 -0.17 1.15
C ALA A 2 8.02 0.29 2.38
N ASN A 3 8.09 1.59 2.67
CA ASN A 3 7.27 2.22 3.68
C ASN A 3 6.24 3.10 2.96
N ILE A 4 4.97 2.78 3.15
CA ILE A 4 3.86 3.45 2.46
C ILE A 4 3.08 4.26 3.49
N GLU A 5 2.95 5.56 3.22
CA GLU A 5 2.06 6.41 4.00
C GLU A 5 0.80 6.66 3.18
N TYR A 6 -0.36 6.44 3.77
CA TYR A 6 -1.64 6.56 3.08
C TYR A 6 -2.73 7.06 4.01
N TYR A 7 -3.74 7.68 3.42
CA TYR A 7 -4.90 8.17 4.17
C TYR A 7 -6.03 7.15 4.17
N LYS A 8 -6.66 7.00 5.32
CA LYS A 8 -7.86 6.18 5.47
C LYS A 8 -8.75 6.82 6.52
N ASN A 9 -10.00 7.07 6.15
CA ASN A 9 -11.00 7.69 7.04
C ASN A 9 -10.50 9.02 7.64
N GLY A 10 -9.75 9.79 6.87
CA GLY A 10 -9.23 11.08 7.31
C GLY A 10 -7.97 11.01 8.16
N TYR A 11 -7.42 9.82 8.40
CA TYR A 11 -6.19 9.64 9.17
C TYR A 11 -5.06 9.15 8.28
N LEU A 12 -3.86 9.58 8.63
CA LEU A 12 -2.64 9.13 7.94
C LEU A 12 -2.11 7.88 8.64
N PHE A 13 -1.94 6.81 7.87
CA PHE A 13 -1.37 5.55 8.36
C PHE A 13 -0.05 5.29 7.67
N SER A 14 0.80 4.50 8.32
CA SER A 14 2.07 4.07 7.77
C SER A 14 2.15 2.55 7.85
N ILE A 15 2.56 1.93 6.76
CA ILE A 15 2.72 0.48 6.70
C ILE A 15 3.99 0.12 5.94
N LYS A 16 4.67 -0.92 6.40
CA LYS A 16 5.84 -1.47 5.71
C LYS A 16 5.47 -2.78 5.05
N GLY A 17 5.93 -2.97 3.84
CA GLY A 17 5.68 -4.20 3.13
C GLY A 17 6.39 -4.26 1.79
N PHE A 18 6.18 -5.35 1.10
CA PHE A 18 6.73 -5.55 -0.24
C PHE A 18 5.66 -5.23 -1.27
N ILE A 19 6.01 -4.36 -2.23
CA ILE A 19 5.12 -4.04 -3.33
C ILE A 19 5.10 -5.23 -4.28
N ARG A 20 3.93 -5.84 -4.46
CA ARG A 20 3.76 -6.98 -5.36
C ARG A 20 3.23 -6.58 -6.71
N GLU A 21 2.33 -5.62 -6.73
CA GLU A 21 1.67 -5.22 -7.95
C GLU A 21 1.19 -3.78 -7.84
N ILE A 22 1.27 -3.06 -8.93
CA ILE A 22 0.60 -1.76 -9.06
C ILE A 22 -0.43 -1.94 -10.16
N ASP A 23 -1.70 -2.00 -9.77
CA ASP A 23 -2.81 -2.18 -10.69
C ASP A 23 -3.35 -0.82 -11.09
N THR A 24 -2.88 -0.33 -12.23
CA THR A 24 -3.28 1.00 -12.72
C THR A 24 -4.71 1.01 -13.24
N LEU A 25 -5.22 -0.14 -13.67
CA LEU A 25 -6.59 -0.24 -14.15
C LEU A 25 -7.60 -0.03 -13.05
N ASN A 26 -7.36 -0.63 -11.89
CA ASN A 26 -8.23 -0.50 -10.72
C ASN A 26 -7.72 0.51 -9.70
N SER A 27 -6.58 1.16 -9.97
CA SER A 27 -5.96 2.16 -9.10
C SER A 27 -5.66 1.61 -7.71
N ILE A 28 -5.02 0.44 -7.66
CA ILE A 28 -4.71 -0.25 -6.42
C ILE A 28 -3.23 -0.61 -6.36
N LEU A 29 -2.63 -0.38 -5.20
CA LEU A 29 -1.30 -0.89 -4.85
C LEU A 29 -1.48 -2.13 -3.98
N VAL A 30 -0.87 -3.25 -4.38
CA VAL A 30 -0.93 -4.49 -3.62
C VAL A 30 0.38 -4.69 -2.89
N LEU A 31 0.28 -4.81 -1.57
CA LEU A 31 1.41 -5.07 -0.67
C LEU A 31 1.26 -6.43 -0.02
N THR A 32 2.39 -7.02 0.34
CA THR A 32 2.41 -8.22 1.17
C THR A 32 3.37 -8.03 2.33
N ASN A 33 3.18 -8.83 3.39
CA ASN A 33 4.14 -8.88 4.48
C ASN A 33 5.39 -9.65 4.01
N GLU A 34 6.38 -9.77 4.91
CA GLU A 34 7.65 -10.41 4.60
C GLU A 34 7.48 -11.86 4.13
N ASP A 35 6.57 -12.61 4.74
CA ASP A 35 6.32 -14.00 4.40
C ASP A 35 5.46 -14.17 3.15
N GLY A 36 4.79 -13.10 2.72
CA GLY A 36 3.92 -13.15 1.55
C GLY A 36 2.57 -13.77 1.79
N ASN A 37 2.22 -14.10 3.04
CA ASN A 37 0.96 -14.76 3.36
C ASN A 37 -0.17 -13.80 3.71
N GLU A 38 0.13 -12.50 3.84
CA GLU A 38 -0.88 -11.48 4.06
C GLU A 38 -0.81 -10.46 2.94
N ARG A 39 -1.97 -10.05 2.44
CA ARG A 39 -2.08 -9.05 1.38
C ARG A 39 -2.85 -7.84 1.88
N MET A 40 -2.46 -6.68 1.38
CA MET A 40 -3.16 -5.45 1.66
C MET A 40 -3.29 -4.66 0.37
N ASN A 41 -4.49 -4.17 0.10
CA ASN A 41 -4.76 -3.33 -1.07
C ASN A 41 -4.95 -1.90 -0.61
N ILE A 42 -4.23 -0.97 -1.25
CA ILE A 42 -4.33 0.45 -0.94
C ILE A 42 -4.71 1.17 -2.22
N ASN A 43 -5.73 2.03 -2.16
CA ASN A 43 -6.10 2.85 -3.31
C ASN A 43 -4.97 3.83 -3.62
N LEU A 44 -4.58 3.90 -4.90
CA LEU A 44 -3.47 4.77 -5.30
C LEU A 44 -3.74 6.24 -4.96
N ILE A 45 -4.99 6.67 -5.02
CA ILE A 45 -5.34 8.07 -4.73
C ILE A 45 -5.17 8.42 -3.26
N ASP A 46 -5.13 7.41 -2.38
CA ASP A 46 -4.96 7.62 -0.94
C ASP A 46 -3.51 7.65 -0.50
N ILE A 47 -2.59 7.30 -1.39
CA ILE A 47 -1.17 7.23 -1.04
C ILE A 47 -0.59 8.63 -0.93
N TYR A 48 0.02 8.90 0.23
CA TYR A 48 0.68 10.17 0.50
C TYR A 48 2.15 10.12 0.10
N SER A 49 2.85 9.05 0.48
CA SER A 49 4.26 8.90 0.12
C SER A 49 4.66 7.42 0.08
N VAL A 50 5.70 7.14 -0.67
CA VAL A 50 6.32 5.81 -0.77
C VAL A 50 7.82 5.99 -0.57
N GLU A 51 8.36 5.29 0.40
CA GLU A 51 9.80 5.36 0.70
C GLU A 51 10.50 4.01 0.68
#